data_ba4eb3ffa099eb3a89bea15d1a74e45e
#
_entry.id   ba4eb3ffa099eb3a89bea15d1a74e45e
#
_cell.length_a   1.000
_cell.length_b   1.000
_cell.length_c   1.000
_cell.angle_alpha   90.00
_cell.angle_beta   90.00
_cell.angle_gamma   90.00
#
_symmetry.space_group_name_H-M   'P 1'
#
loop_
_entity.id
_entity.type
_entity.pdbx_description
1 polymer ?
#
loop_
_entity_poly.entity_id
_entity_poly.type
_entity_poly.pdbx_seq_one_letter_code
_entity_poly.pdbx_strand_id
1 'polypeptide(L)'
;RDIGIDTDAYQEKTKDMIHYHRDKGLDGATYFDKETFGAEGLVGKPSFMSWGDFIDQTPLSDKVKTDLKFLYNEESKIDYFQGLSDEDKKAKLAAISYNDYLLNYAKVDEDVLPFFQASTHFRFYVGPEQVPALFCWEINMPGFGCLNLRPTTKVGPLQHMPGSQHGREHESREESIYFPDGNATITRMIVRGLIADAVPGTSLDDVFTARVNYNLLDRPNNPSRIRLN
;
A
#
# COMPACT_ATOMS: atom_id res chain seq x y z
N ARG A 1 -11.24 0.41 -19.09
CA ARG A 1 -11.98 -0.03 -20.29
C ARG A 1 -12.45 1.15 -21.12
N ASP A 2 -13.09 2.15 -20.54
CA ASP A 2 -13.68 3.30 -21.28
C ASP A 2 -12.65 4.15 -22.05
N ILE A 3 -11.39 4.11 -21.65
CA ILE A 3 -10.28 4.80 -22.35
C ILE A 3 -9.49 3.88 -23.26
N GLY A 4 -10.00 2.67 -23.57
CA GLY A 4 -9.37 1.73 -24.50
C GLY A 4 -8.21 0.91 -23.94
N ILE A 5 -8.08 0.80 -22.59
CA ILE A 5 -7.09 -0.09 -21.96
C ILE A 5 -7.76 -1.45 -21.74
N ASP A 6 -7.24 -2.48 -22.40
CA ASP A 6 -7.55 -3.88 -22.09
C ASP A 6 -6.62 -4.34 -20.96
N THR A 7 -7.16 -4.33 -19.75
CA THR A 7 -6.42 -4.66 -18.53
C THR A 7 -5.99 -6.12 -18.52
N ASP A 8 -6.85 -7.02 -18.97
CA ASP A 8 -6.61 -8.47 -18.92
C ASP A 8 -5.48 -8.87 -19.90
N ALA A 9 -5.54 -8.33 -21.13
CA ALA A 9 -4.48 -8.55 -22.12
C ALA A 9 -3.15 -7.95 -21.68
N TYR A 10 -3.18 -6.80 -20.97
CA TYR A 10 -1.96 -6.16 -20.49
C TYR A 10 -1.35 -6.91 -19.29
N GLN A 11 -2.16 -7.41 -18.38
CA GLN A 11 -1.69 -8.24 -17.26
C GLN A 11 -1.02 -9.51 -17.75
N GLU A 12 -1.61 -10.21 -18.72
CA GLU A 12 -1.01 -11.39 -19.32
C GLU A 12 0.35 -11.08 -19.96
N LYS A 13 0.47 -9.92 -20.62
CA LYS A 13 1.73 -9.46 -21.22
C LYS A 13 2.81 -9.14 -20.19
N THR A 14 2.43 -8.68 -19.00
CA THR A 14 3.35 -8.20 -17.96
C THR A 14 3.57 -9.19 -16.82
N LYS A 15 2.90 -10.35 -16.83
CA LYS A 15 2.98 -11.33 -15.74
C LYS A 15 4.41 -11.76 -15.41
N ASP A 16 5.26 -11.93 -16.42
CA ASP A 16 6.65 -12.34 -16.20
C ASP A 16 7.49 -11.23 -15.51
N MET A 17 7.11 -9.96 -15.66
CA MET A 17 7.77 -8.85 -14.99
C MET A 17 7.52 -8.85 -13.48
N ILE A 18 6.31 -9.23 -13.05
CA ILE A 18 5.91 -9.27 -11.63
C ILE A 18 6.76 -10.29 -10.87
N HIS A 19 7.12 -11.39 -11.53
CA HIS A 19 7.90 -12.48 -10.93
C HIS A 19 9.40 -12.38 -11.19
N TYR A 20 9.84 -11.44 -12.04
CA TYR A 20 11.24 -11.35 -12.50
C TYR A 20 12.27 -11.33 -11.36
N HIS A 21 12.05 -10.51 -10.34
CA HIS A 21 12.97 -10.41 -9.21
C HIS A 21 13.02 -11.71 -8.39
N ARG A 22 11.86 -12.29 -8.12
CA ARG A 22 11.75 -13.56 -7.39
C ARG A 22 12.43 -14.70 -8.15
N ASP A 23 12.22 -14.78 -9.47
CA ASP A 23 12.81 -15.81 -10.31
C ASP A 23 14.34 -15.70 -10.42
N LYS A 24 14.90 -14.52 -10.11
CA LYS A 24 16.34 -14.27 -9.98
C LYS A 24 16.87 -14.41 -8.55
N GLY A 25 16.04 -14.85 -7.61
CA GLY A 25 16.41 -14.94 -6.19
C GLY A 25 16.57 -13.59 -5.49
N LEU A 26 15.98 -12.53 -6.07
CA LEU A 26 16.02 -11.17 -5.54
C LEU A 26 14.70 -10.87 -4.81
N ASP A 27 14.52 -11.48 -3.64
CA ASP A 27 13.38 -11.20 -2.78
C ASP A 27 13.52 -9.88 -2.03
N GLY A 28 12.39 -9.42 -1.44
CA GLY A 28 12.39 -8.22 -0.62
C GLY A 28 13.30 -8.36 0.61
N ALA A 29 13.93 -7.27 1.00
CA ALA A 29 14.75 -7.19 2.20
C ALA A 29 14.50 -5.88 2.95
N THR A 30 14.72 -5.89 4.27
CA THR A 30 14.68 -4.71 5.12
C THR A 30 16.10 -4.38 5.58
N TYR A 31 16.52 -3.14 5.35
CA TYR A 31 17.74 -2.61 5.88
C TYR A 31 17.47 -1.90 7.21
N PHE A 32 18.19 -2.30 8.23
CA PHE A 32 18.20 -1.68 9.54
C PHE A 32 19.43 -0.80 9.62
N ASP A 33 19.28 0.49 9.80
CA ASP A 33 20.39 1.42 10.00
C ASP A 33 20.77 1.54 11.47
N LYS A 34 22.04 1.77 11.70
CA LYS A 34 22.59 1.84 13.06
C LYS A 34 22.08 3.06 13.84
N GLU A 35 21.78 4.15 13.15
CA GLU A 35 21.33 5.39 13.80
C GLU A 35 19.94 5.22 14.42
N THR A 36 19.03 4.56 13.71
CA THR A 36 17.66 4.31 14.14
C THR A 36 17.54 3.12 15.09
N PHE A 37 18.26 2.03 14.81
CA PHE A 37 18.05 0.72 15.49
C PHE A 37 19.20 0.32 16.42
N GLY A 38 20.24 1.14 16.54
CA GLY A 38 21.39 0.83 17.37
C GLY A 38 22.37 -0.21 16.78
N ALA A 39 21.94 -0.96 15.77
CA ALA A 39 22.72 -1.95 15.05
C ALA A 39 22.38 -1.93 13.55
N GLU A 40 23.36 -2.30 12.72
CA GLU A 40 23.18 -2.32 11.25
C GLU A 40 22.96 -3.76 10.77
N GLY A 41 22.05 -3.93 9.82
CA GLY A 41 21.79 -5.25 9.22
C GLY A 41 20.88 -5.18 8.00
N LEU A 42 21.09 -6.10 7.05
CA LEU A 42 20.19 -6.36 5.93
C LEU A 42 19.54 -7.72 6.13
N VAL A 43 18.23 -7.76 6.29
CA VAL A 43 17.48 -8.99 6.55
C VAL A 43 16.49 -9.23 5.42
N GLY A 44 16.66 -10.35 4.71
CA GLY A 44 15.75 -10.79 3.67
C GLY A 44 14.42 -11.26 4.26
N LYS A 45 13.32 -10.94 3.57
CA LYS A 45 12.00 -11.49 3.90
C LYS A 45 11.34 -12.09 2.65
N PRO A 46 11.72 -13.31 2.27
CA PRO A 46 11.04 -14.06 1.23
C PRO A 46 9.54 -14.20 1.53
N SER A 47 8.72 -14.27 0.51
CA SER A 47 7.25 -14.31 0.64
C SER A 47 6.72 -15.48 1.50
N PHE A 48 7.48 -16.58 1.54
CA PHE A 48 7.15 -17.78 2.34
C PHE A 48 7.61 -17.70 3.80
N MET A 49 8.45 -16.72 4.17
CA MET A 49 8.98 -16.57 5.54
C MET A 49 7.92 -15.99 6.46
N SER A 50 7.73 -16.63 7.62
CA SER A 50 6.86 -16.10 8.66
C SER A 50 7.41 -14.77 9.23
N TRP A 51 6.54 -13.95 9.80
CA TRP A 51 6.98 -12.75 10.52
C TRP A 51 7.86 -13.11 11.73
N GLY A 52 7.56 -14.22 12.43
CA GLY A 52 8.36 -14.67 13.54
C GLY A 52 9.81 -14.97 13.13
N ASP A 53 10.01 -15.76 12.06
CA ASP A 53 11.32 -16.11 11.56
C ASP A 53 12.10 -14.89 11.04
N PHE A 54 11.40 -13.94 10.42
CA PHE A 54 12.00 -12.69 9.98
C PHE A 54 12.48 -11.86 11.20
N ILE A 55 11.62 -11.68 12.20
CA ILE A 55 11.93 -10.89 13.40
C ILE A 55 13.14 -11.49 14.13
N ASP A 56 13.25 -12.82 14.19
CA ASP A 56 14.40 -13.48 14.82
C ASP A 56 15.74 -13.12 14.18
N GLN A 57 15.75 -12.87 12.89
CA GLN A 57 16.95 -12.51 12.13
C GLN A 57 17.31 -11.02 12.19
N THR A 58 16.39 -10.17 12.68
CA THR A 58 16.65 -8.72 12.77
C THR A 58 17.72 -8.39 13.83
N PRO A 59 18.45 -7.28 13.69
CA PRO A 59 19.43 -6.84 14.69
C PRO A 59 18.80 -6.12 15.90
N LEU A 60 17.50 -6.31 16.13
CA LEU A 60 16.76 -5.67 17.22
C LEU A 60 17.00 -6.34 18.55
N SER A 61 16.75 -5.64 19.65
CA SER A 61 16.86 -6.20 21.00
C SER A 61 15.84 -7.33 21.23
N ASP A 62 16.14 -8.26 22.14
CA ASP A 62 15.25 -9.38 22.45
C ASP A 62 13.88 -8.92 22.95
N LYS A 63 13.82 -7.80 23.65
CA LYS A 63 12.56 -7.21 24.10
C LYS A 63 11.72 -6.73 22.93
N VAL A 64 12.30 -5.97 22.01
CA VAL A 64 11.62 -5.50 20.80
C VAL A 64 11.17 -6.67 19.92
N LYS A 65 12.00 -7.69 19.77
CA LYS A 65 11.62 -8.93 19.05
C LYS A 65 10.42 -9.61 19.69
N THR A 66 10.39 -9.70 21.01
CA THR A 66 9.27 -10.30 21.74
C THR A 66 7.97 -9.52 21.49
N ASP A 67 8.02 -8.20 21.60
CA ASP A 67 6.87 -7.33 21.40
C ASP A 67 6.39 -7.34 19.95
N LEU A 68 7.30 -7.32 18.98
CA LEU A 68 6.95 -7.46 17.56
C LEU A 68 6.28 -8.81 17.27
N LYS A 69 6.83 -9.92 17.78
CA LYS A 69 6.19 -11.23 17.63
C LYS A 69 4.81 -11.29 18.27
N PHE A 70 4.63 -10.66 19.42
CA PHE A 70 3.33 -10.52 20.06
C PHE A 70 2.33 -9.78 19.16
N LEU A 71 2.74 -8.66 18.53
CA LEU A 71 1.87 -7.89 17.63
C LEU A 71 1.50 -8.66 16.36
N TYR A 72 2.43 -9.44 15.79
CA TYR A 72 2.19 -10.25 14.60
C TYR A 72 1.50 -11.59 14.88
N ASN A 73 1.35 -11.97 16.16
CA ASN A 73 0.60 -13.15 16.54
C ASN A 73 -0.89 -12.82 16.64
N GLU A 74 -1.64 -13.20 15.61
CA GLU A 74 -3.11 -12.98 15.54
C GLU A 74 -3.89 -13.76 16.62
N GLU A 75 -3.26 -14.76 17.25
CA GLU A 75 -3.85 -15.53 18.36
C GLU A 75 -3.80 -14.80 19.70
N SER A 76 -3.19 -13.65 19.79
CA SER A 76 -3.19 -12.79 20.98
C SER A 76 -4.65 -12.46 21.36
N LYS A 77 -5.10 -13.01 22.50
CA LYS A 77 -6.53 -13.13 22.84
C LYS A 77 -7.06 -12.02 23.73
N ILE A 78 -6.34 -10.92 23.89
CA ILE A 78 -6.76 -9.83 24.77
C ILE A 78 -7.49 -8.78 23.94
N ASP A 79 -8.82 -8.82 23.97
CA ASP A 79 -9.63 -7.72 23.45
C ASP A 79 -9.54 -6.50 24.37
N TYR A 80 -8.77 -5.50 23.97
CA TYR A 80 -8.57 -4.27 24.75
C TYR A 80 -9.84 -3.42 24.92
N PHE A 81 -10.88 -3.72 24.17
CA PHE A 81 -12.14 -2.98 24.16
C PHE A 81 -13.34 -3.90 24.48
N GLN A 82 -13.17 -4.81 25.43
CA GLN A 82 -14.21 -5.75 25.85
C GLN A 82 -15.56 -5.04 26.11
N GLY A 83 -16.63 -5.63 25.61
CA GLY A 83 -17.98 -5.10 25.79
C GLY A 83 -18.38 -3.98 24.84
N LEU A 84 -17.48 -3.48 24.01
CA LEU A 84 -17.83 -2.52 22.97
C LEU A 84 -18.33 -3.23 21.70
N SER A 85 -19.25 -2.59 20.99
CA SER A 85 -19.63 -3.00 19.65
C SER A 85 -18.48 -2.81 18.66
N ASP A 86 -18.53 -3.47 17.51
CA ASP A 86 -17.54 -3.30 16.44
C ASP A 86 -17.44 -1.83 15.98
N GLU A 87 -18.56 -1.14 15.89
CA GLU A 87 -18.63 0.27 15.52
C GLU A 87 -17.99 1.18 16.58
N ASP A 88 -18.22 0.91 17.86
CA ASP A 88 -17.62 1.68 18.95
C ASP A 88 -16.10 1.44 19.04
N LYS A 89 -15.65 0.22 18.81
CA LYS A 89 -14.21 -0.11 18.70
C LYS A 89 -13.56 0.70 17.58
N LYS A 90 -14.17 0.72 16.40
CA LYS A 90 -13.67 1.51 15.24
C LYS A 90 -13.68 3.00 15.53
N ALA A 91 -14.73 3.52 16.15
CA ALA A 91 -14.79 4.93 16.58
C ALA A 91 -13.63 5.28 17.53
N LYS A 92 -13.33 4.39 18.45
CA LYS A 92 -12.21 4.54 19.40
C LYS A 92 -10.85 4.52 18.68
N LEU A 93 -10.65 3.58 17.76
CA LEU A 93 -9.43 3.49 16.93
C LEU A 93 -9.26 4.69 16.00
N ALA A 94 -10.35 5.30 15.55
CA ALA A 94 -10.31 6.52 14.74
C ALA A 94 -9.86 7.76 15.53
N ALA A 95 -9.99 7.75 16.85
CA ALA A 95 -9.71 8.88 17.74
C ALA A 95 -8.29 8.86 18.34
N ILE A 96 -7.52 7.81 18.11
CA ILE A 96 -6.17 7.64 18.66
C ILE A 96 -5.18 7.34 17.53
N SER A 97 -3.91 7.70 17.71
CA SER A 97 -2.86 7.34 16.77
C SER A 97 -2.49 5.86 16.90
N TYR A 98 -1.79 5.33 15.89
CA TYR A 98 -1.28 3.96 15.99
C TYR A 98 -0.23 3.82 17.09
N ASN A 99 0.63 4.81 17.27
CA ASN A 99 1.58 4.81 18.39
C ASN A 99 0.87 4.79 19.75
N ASP A 100 -0.17 5.62 19.93
CA ASP A 100 -0.96 5.59 21.16
C ASP A 100 -1.63 4.23 21.39
N TYR A 101 -2.12 3.59 20.32
CA TYR A 101 -2.69 2.25 20.41
C TYR A 101 -1.64 1.23 20.87
N LEU A 102 -0.45 1.23 20.26
CA LEU A 102 0.63 0.32 20.61
C LEU A 102 1.10 0.50 22.06
N LEU A 103 1.35 1.74 22.47
CA LEU A 103 1.87 2.04 23.80
C LEU A 103 0.83 1.88 24.91
N ASN A 104 -0.40 2.38 24.69
CA ASN A 104 -1.40 2.50 25.75
C ASN A 104 -2.30 1.27 25.87
N TYR A 105 -2.51 0.51 24.79
CA TYR A 105 -3.38 -0.68 24.78
C TYR A 105 -2.59 -1.97 24.61
N ALA A 106 -1.77 -2.10 23.58
CA ALA A 106 -0.94 -3.28 23.37
C ALA A 106 0.23 -3.36 24.37
N LYS A 107 0.60 -2.23 25.02
CA LYS A 107 1.65 -2.16 26.06
C LYS A 107 3.01 -2.62 25.60
N VAL A 108 3.34 -2.41 24.34
CA VAL A 108 4.69 -2.69 23.81
C VAL A 108 5.68 -1.61 24.21
N ASP A 109 6.95 -1.94 24.11
CA ASP A 109 8.05 -1.00 24.35
C ASP A 109 8.09 0.09 23.28
N GLU A 110 8.49 1.30 23.65
CA GLU A 110 8.61 2.43 22.71
C GLU A 110 9.64 2.18 21.61
N ASP A 111 10.66 1.38 21.86
CA ASP A 111 11.67 0.99 20.87
C ASP A 111 11.10 0.14 19.71
N VAL A 112 9.85 -0.30 19.79
CA VAL A 112 9.11 -0.95 18.69
C VAL A 112 8.68 0.04 17.63
N LEU A 113 8.41 1.31 18.00
CA LEU A 113 7.79 2.30 17.12
C LEU A 113 8.59 2.60 15.85
N PRO A 114 9.93 2.71 15.86
CA PRO A 114 10.73 2.93 14.65
C PRO A 114 10.51 1.86 13.57
N PHE A 115 10.20 0.63 13.95
CA PHE A 115 9.95 -0.46 13.01
C PHE A 115 8.76 -0.19 12.08
N PHE A 116 7.76 0.56 12.55
CA PHE A 116 6.55 0.86 11.79
C PHE A 116 6.60 2.17 11.03
N GLN A 117 7.63 3.00 11.23
CA GLN A 117 7.73 4.33 10.64
C GLN A 117 7.59 4.32 9.11
N ALA A 118 8.32 3.44 8.43
CA ALA A 118 8.28 3.34 6.98
C ALA A 118 6.90 2.89 6.44
N SER A 119 6.15 2.10 7.19
CA SER A 119 4.87 1.53 6.76
C SER A 119 3.79 2.58 6.55
N THR A 120 3.74 3.59 7.42
CA THR A 120 2.78 4.69 7.31
C THR A 120 3.29 5.79 6.38
N HIS A 121 4.59 6.11 6.38
CA HIS A 121 5.17 7.06 5.44
C HIS A 121 4.93 6.69 3.99
N PHE A 122 5.04 5.42 3.65
CA PHE A 122 4.79 4.94 2.29
C PHE A 122 3.34 5.20 1.82
N ARG A 123 2.36 5.15 2.74
CA ARG A 123 0.94 5.25 2.39
C ARG A 123 0.31 6.60 2.68
N PHE A 124 0.70 7.23 3.78
CA PHE A 124 0.07 8.46 4.28
C PHE A 124 1.01 9.67 4.30
N TYR A 125 2.30 9.47 3.98
CA TYR A 125 3.37 10.50 4.00
C TYR A 125 3.62 11.11 5.38
N VAL A 126 3.10 10.49 6.45
CA VAL A 126 3.31 10.89 7.84
C VAL A 126 3.61 9.65 8.69
N GLY A 127 4.20 9.87 9.86
CA GLY A 127 4.53 8.80 10.80
C GLY A 127 3.31 8.23 11.52
N PRO A 128 3.47 7.05 12.15
CA PRO A 128 2.38 6.34 12.83
C PRO A 128 1.81 7.08 14.05
N GLU A 129 2.53 8.09 14.55
CA GLU A 129 2.07 8.99 15.61
C GLU A 129 0.97 9.97 15.14
N GLN A 130 0.81 10.13 13.81
CA GLN A 130 -0.18 11.02 13.21
C GLN A 130 -1.27 10.27 12.44
N VAL A 131 -1.12 8.95 12.27
CA VAL A 131 -2.09 8.12 11.55
C VAL A 131 -3.06 7.49 12.54
N PRO A 132 -4.39 7.65 12.36
CA PRO A 132 -5.38 6.96 13.18
C PRO A 132 -5.15 5.44 13.18
N ALA A 133 -5.25 4.81 14.36
CA ALA A 133 -5.09 3.37 14.49
C ALA A 133 -6.09 2.59 13.62
N LEU A 134 -7.29 3.14 13.38
CA LEU A 134 -8.26 2.57 12.46
C LEU A 134 -7.69 2.42 11.04
N PHE A 135 -6.95 3.42 10.55
CA PHE A 135 -6.36 3.38 9.22
C PHE A 135 -5.24 2.35 9.14
N CYS A 136 -4.47 2.20 10.21
CA CYS A 136 -3.44 1.18 10.31
C CYS A 136 -4.05 -0.24 10.31
N TRP A 137 -5.19 -0.44 10.98
CA TRP A 137 -5.96 -1.68 10.88
C TRP A 137 -6.43 -1.94 9.45
N GLU A 138 -6.99 -0.94 8.76
CA GLU A 138 -7.46 -1.06 7.38
C GLU A 138 -6.37 -1.50 6.39
N ILE A 139 -5.12 -1.08 6.61
CA ILE A 139 -3.98 -1.49 5.78
C ILE A 139 -3.24 -2.73 6.32
N ASN A 140 -3.84 -3.47 7.24
CA ASN A 140 -3.29 -4.68 7.88
C ASN A 140 -1.96 -4.47 8.60
N MET A 141 -1.77 -3.39 9.30
CA MET A 141 -0.71 -3.32 10.29
C MET A 141 -1.04 -4.24 11.48
N PRO A 142 -0.03 -4.80 12.15
CA PRO A 142 -0.26 -5.80 13.18
C PRO A 142 -0.83 -5.22 14.49
N GLY A 143 -1.26 -6.11 15.40
CA GLY A 143 -1.71 -5.78 16.74
C GLY A 143 -3.23 -5.68 16.91
N PHE A 144 -4.02 -5.91 15.87
CA PHE A 144 -5.48 -5.77 15.90
C PHE A 144 -6.25 -7.11 15.94
N GLY A 145 -5.58 -8.23 15.78
CA GLY A 145 -6.23 -9.55 15.66
C GLY A 145 -7.13 -9.90 16.87
N CYS A 146 -6.74 -9.46 18.06
CA CYS A 146 -7.51 -9.65 19.29
C CYS A 146 -8.87 -8.89 19.31
N LEU A 147 -9.03 -7.84 18.50
CA LEU A 147 -10.23 -7.01 18.50
C LEU A 147 -11.40 -7.61 17.71
N ASN A 148 -11.14 -8.61 16.87
CA ASN A 148 -12.13 -9.28 16.00
C ASN A 148 -12.97 -8.29 15.16
N LEU A 149 -12.33 -7.23 14.64
CA LEU A 149 -13.00 -6.22 13.83
C LEU A 149 -13.39 -6.79 12.48
N ARG A 150 -14.59 -6.45 12.02
CA ARG A 150 -15.09 -6.83 10.70
C ARG A 150 -14.89 -5.71 9.70
N PRO A 151 -14.57 -5.99 8.43
CA PRO A 151 -14.59 -4.99 7.37
C PRO A 151 -15.93 -4.26 7.35
N THR A 152 -15.91 -2.96 7.13
CA THR A 152 -17.16 -2.19 7.05
C THR A 152 -17.73 -2.29 5.64
N THR A 153 -19.05 -2.47 5.54
CA THR A 153 -19.78 -2.39 4.27
C THR A 153 -20.17 -0.96 3.90
N LYS A 154 -19.99 -0.01 4.84
CA LYS A 154 -20.26 1.41 4.58
C LYS A 154 -19.10 2.05 3.85
N VAL A 155 -19.43 2.93 2.92
CA VAL A 155 -18.47 3.77 2.21
C VAL A 155 -17.68 4.61 3.23
N GLY A 156 -16.41 4.33 3.36
CA GLY A 156 -15.50 5.05 4.27
C GLY A 156 -14.39 5.75 3.48
N PRO A 157 -13.62 6.62 4.13
CA PRO A 157 -12.56 7.38 3.46
C PRO A 157 -11.48 6.49 2.83
N LEU A 158 -11.29 5.27 3.34
CA LEU A 158 -10.28 4.33 2.86
C LEU A 158 -10.81 3.24 1.93
N GLN A 159 -12.10 3.24 1.60
CA GLN A 159 -12.70 2.17 0.78
C GLN A 159 -12.02 1.97 -0.58
N HIS A 160 -11.47 3.04 -1.14
CA HIS A 160 -10.79 3.01 -2.44
C HIS A 160 -9.26 2.96 -2.31
N MET A 161 -8.74 2.86 -1.09
CA MET A 161 -7.29 2.76 -0.89
C MET A 161 -6.82 1.36 -1.24
N PRO A 162 -5.83 1.21 -2.15
CA PRO A 162 -5.23 -0.08 -2.47
C PRO A 162 -4.69 -0.76 -1.21
N GLY A 163 -5.08 -2.02 -1.01
CA GLY A 163 -4.67 -2.83 0.14
C GLY A 163 -5.45 -2.56 1.42
N SER A 164 -6.53 -1.75 1.39
CA SER A 164 -7.45 -1.65 2.52
C SER A 164 -8.21 -2.96 2.73
N GLN A 165 -8.71 -3.19 3.95
CA GLN A 165 -9.53 -4.38 4.26
C GLN A 165 -10.78 -4.45 3.37
N HIS A 166 -11.37 -3.30 3.06
CA HIS A 166 -12.52 -3.19 2.17
C HIS A 166 -12.14 -3.45 0.70
N GLY A 167 -11.02 -2.90 0.24
CA GLY A 167 -10.54 -3.10 -1.14
C GLY A 167 -10.22 -4.57 -1.42
N ARG A 168 -9.73 -5.33 -0.42
CA ARG A 168 -9.36 -6.74 -0.61
C ARG A 168 -10.52 -7.69 -0.85
N GLU A 169 -11.72 -7.37 -0.42
CA GLU A 169 -12.91 -8.16 -0.76
C GLU A 169 -13.26 -8.03 -2.24
N HIS A 170 -12.76 -7.00 -2.91
CA HIS A 170 -13.07 -6.66 -4.30
C HIS A 170 -11.87 -6.71 -5.25
N GLU A 171 -10.66 -6.74 -4.72
CA GLU A 171 -9.42 -6.75 -5.52
C GLU A 171 -8.67 -8.06 -5.32
N SER A 172 -8.60 -8.88 -6.37
CA SER A 172 -7.55 -9.90 -6.40
C SER A 172 -6.19 -9.17 -6.44
N ARG A 173 -5.22 -9.58 -5.62
CA ARG A 173 -3.87 -9.01 -5.58
C ARG A 173 -3.11 -9.08 -6.92
N GLU A 174 -3.67 -9.78 -7.89
CA GLU A 174 -3.11 -10.01 -9.21
C GLU A 174 -3.42 -8.88 -10.20
N GLU A 175 -4.22 -7.87 -9.82
CA GLU A 175 -4.71 -6.83 -10.73
C GLU A 175 -3.86 -5.53 -10.76
N SER A 176 -2.67 -5.52 -10.18
CA SER A 176 -1.77 -4.37 -10.31
C SER A 176 -1.20 -4.27 -11.72
N ILE A 177 -1.53 -3.20 -12.41
CA ILE A 177 -1.03 -2.92 -13.76
C ILE A 177 0.13 -1.93 -13.66
N TYR A 178 1.27 -2.31 -14.22
CA TYR A 178 2.46 -1.46 -14.29
C TYR A 178 2.77 -1.10 -15.75
N PHE A 179 2.50 0.14 -16.11
CA PHE A 179 2.87 0.64 -17.43
C PHE A 179 4.34 1.02 -17.49
N PRO A 180 5.03 0.86 -18.65
CA PRO A 180 6.44 1.19 -18.80
C PRO A 180 6.79 2.64 -18.48
N ASP A 181 5.87 3.57 -18.73
CA ASP A 181 6.00 5.01 -18.43
C ASP A 181 5.20 5.43 -17.19
N GLY A 182 4.78 4.46 -16.36
CA GLY A 182 3.96 4.70 -15.18
C GLY A 182 2.56 5.21 -15.55
N ASN A 183 1.96 5.98 -14.65
CA ASN A 183 0.60 6.51 -14.84
C ASN A 183 0.48 7.53 -16.00
N ALA A 184 1.58 7.93 -16.63
CA ALA A 184 1.56 8.78 -17.81
C ALA A 184 0.80 8.15 -18.99
N THR A 185 0.85 6.81 -19.13
CA THR A 185 0.03 6.09 -20.11
C THR A 185 -1.45 6.40 -19.97
N ILE A 186 -2.00 6.42 -18.75
CA ILE A 186 -3.42 6.72 -18.50
C ILE A 186 -3.74 8.13 -18.99
N THR A 187 -2.91 9.11 -18.62
CA THR A 187 -3.08 10.51 -19.08
C THR A 187 -3.00 10.61 -20.60
N ARG A 188 -2.05 9.93 -21.24
CA ARG A 188 -1.91 9.88 -22.69
C ARG A 188 -3.14 9.28 -23.37
N MET A 189 -3.71 8.21 -22.82
CA MET A 189 -4.92 7.58 -23.33
C MET A 189 -6.14 8.50 -23.21
N ILE A 190 -6.27 9.25 -22.11
CA ILE A 190 -7.33 10.25 -21.94
C ILE A 190 -7.18 11.37 -22.98
N VAL A 191 -5.98 11.92 -23.12
CA VAL A 191 -5.69 12.97 -24.12
C VAL A 191 -6.02 12.49 -25.52
N ARG A 192 -5.61 11.27 -25.86
CA ARG A 192 -5.92 10.67 -27.18
C ARG A 192 -7.43 10.48 -27.39
N GLY A 193 -8.17 10.05 -26.37
CA GLY A 193 -9.62 9.93 -26.41
C GLY A 193 -10.34 11.25 -26.69
N LEU A 194 -9.77 12.36 -26.21
CA LEU A 194 -10.29 13.71 -26.41
C LEU A 194 -9.81 14.35 -27.71
N ILE A 195 -8.55 14.13 -28.10
CA ILE A 195 -7.88 14.74 -29.26
C ILE A 195 -6.96 13.68 -29.89
N ALA A 196 -7.51 12.84 -30.76
CA ALA A 196 -6.86 11.64 -31.29
C ALA A 196 -5.45 11.89 -31.88
N ASP A 197 -5.31 12.97 -32.67
CA ASP A 197 -4.06 13.29 -33.36
C ASP A 197 -2.95 13.85 -32.42
N ALA A 198 -3.32 14.20 -31.18
CA ALA A 198 -2.35 14.73 -30.21
C ALA A 198 -1.43 13.63 -29.66
N VAL A 199 -1.92 12.39 -29.62
CA VAL A 199 -1.13 11.22 -29.22
C VAL A 199 -1.29 10.14 -30.30
N PRO A 200 -0.43 10.12 -31.31
CA PRO A 200 -0.57 9.20 -32.45
C PRO A 200 -0.36 7.74 -32.04
N GLY A 201 -0.87 6.84 -32.90
CA GLY A 201 -0.77 5.38 -32.72
C GLY A 201 -2.14 4.72 -32.59
N THR A 202 -2.18 3.40 -32.65
CA THR A 202 -3.41 2.59 -32.64
C THR A 202 -3.47 1.58 -31.50
N SER A 203 -2.34 1.25 -30.91
CA SER A 203 -2.20 0.31 -29.80
C SER A 203 -1.82 1.03 -28.50
N LEU A 204 -1.93 0.32 -27.39
CA LEU A 204 -1.41 0.78 -26.10
C LEU A 204 0.12 0.95 -26.15
N ASP A 205 0.81 0.04 -26.84
CA ASP A 205 2.28 0.10 -27.00
C ASP A 205 2.74 1.35 -27.77
N ASP A 206 1.94 1.80 -28.75
CA ASP A 206 2.24 3.04 -29.47
C ASP A 206 2.12 4.26 -28.55
N VAL A 207 1.13 4.26 -27.65
CA VAL A 207 0.78 5.42 -26.82
C VAL A 207 1.92 5.81 -25.87
N PHE A 208 2.58 4.87 -25.21
CA PHE A 208 3.66 5.25 -24.28
C PHE A 208 4.97 5.60 -25.00
N THR A 209 5.13 5.24 -26.26
CA THR A 209 6.28 5.69 -27.09
C THR A 209 5.98 6.93 -27.91
N ALA A 210 4.70 7.29 -28.09
CA ALA A 210 4.27 8.40 -28.93
C ALA A 210 4.80 9.74 -28.42
N ARG A 211 5.30 10.56 -29.35
CA ARG A 211 5.59 11.96 -29.08
C ARG A 211 4.29 12.78 -29.08
N VAL A 212 3.94 13.36 -27.94
CA VAL A 212 2.74 14.20 -27.82
C VAL A 212 2.90 15.48 -28.66
N ASN A 213 1.90 15.76 -29.51
CA ASN A 213 1.84 17.01 -30.29
C ASN A 213 1.05 18.08 -29.51
N TYR A 214 1.75 18.81 -28.68
CA TYR A 214 1.16 19.85 -27.83
C TYR A 214 0.45 20.96 -28.62
N ASN A 215 0.84 21.24 -29.87
CA ASN A 215 0.22 22.24 -30.70
C ASN A 215 -1.23 21.93 -31.10
N LEU A 216 -1.65 20.67 -30.91
CA LEU A 216 -3.01 20.24 -31.21
C LEU A 216 -3.95 20.40 -30.00
N LEU A 217 -3.44 20.59 -28.78
CA LEU A 217 -4.24 20.48 -27.57
C LEU A 217 -5.29 21.59 -27.41
N ASP A 218 -4.97 22.83 -27.77
CA ASP A 218 -5.84 24.00 -27.56
C ASP A 218 -6.29 24.68 -28.90
N ARG A 219 -6.54 23.89 -29.93
CA ARG A 219 -7.07 24.44 -31.20
C ARG A 219 -8.55 24.83 -31.05
N PRO A 220 -8.97 25.99 -31.61
CA PRO A 220 -10.35 26.47 -31.49
C PRO A 220 -11.41 25.48 -32.00
N ASN A 221 -11.08 24.67 -32.98
CA ASN A 221 -12.01 23.73 -33.65
C ASN A 221 -11.99 22.32 -33.03
N ASN A 222 -11.23 22.08 -32.00
CA ASN A 222 -11.25 20.79 -31.32
C ASN A 222 -12.56 20.60 -30.55
N PRO A 223 -13.09 19.38 -30.49
CA PRO A 223 -14.26 19.06 -29.66
C PRO A 223 -13.97 19.26 -28.17
N SER A 224 -12.71 19.10 -27.76
CA SER A 224 -12.20 19.37 -26.40
C SER A 224 -10.91 20.18 -26.50
N ARG A 225 -10.67 21.06 -25.54
CA ARG A 225 -9.45 21.90 -25.49
C ARG A 225 -8.73 21.66 -24.18
N ILE A 226 -7.43 21.38 -24.27
CA ILE A 226 -6.55 21.16 -23.13
C ILE A 226 -5.52 22.28 -23.11
N ARG A 227 -5.53 23.10 -22.05
CA ARG A 227 -4.57 24.17 -21.84
C ARG A 227 -3.56 23.76 -20.78
N LEU A 228 -2.30 23.99 -21.09
CA LEU A 228 -1.19 23.87 -20.13
C LEU A 228 -0.98 25.24 -19.52
N ASN A 229 -1.05 25.33 -18.20
CA ASN A 229 -0.78 26.53 -17.43
C ASN A 229 0.68 26.58 -17.01
#